data_4d8754e01f203746b401ef54aa614756
#
_entry.id   4d8754e01f203746b401ef54aa614756
#
_cell.length_a   1.000
_cell.length_b   1.000
_cell.length_c   1.000
_cell.angle_alpha   90.00
_cell.angle_beta   90.00
_cell.angle_gamma   90.00
#
_symmetry.space_group_name_H-M   'P 1'
#
loop_
_entity.id
_entity.type
_entity.pdbx_description
1 polymer ?
#
loop_
_entity_poly.entity_id
_entity_poly.type
_entity_poly.pdbx_seq_one_letter_code
_entity_poly.pdbx_strand_id
1 'polypeptide(L)'
;MYKRQLAQRAGIEVIGLTSPANVAFCESLGCYSRVLTYDALASLNGDTPSVYIDFAGNAALRQRIHQHFGALRYSCSVGGAHVTALGGAKDLPGPRATLFFAPAQGKKRASEWGSAVFGARLLGGWNGFLKTVLDQGWVQVTHAQGPAAAQAAYAQVLGGRNDPRLGQMVSLANE
;
A
#
# COMPACT_ATOMS: atom_id res chain seq x y z
N MET A 1 -3.90 -3.40 5.81
CA MET A 1 -3.84 -3.53 7.28
C MET A 1 -3.47 -2.21 7.97
N TYR A 2 -2.32 -1.60 7.71
CA TYR A 2 -1.89 -0.35 8.37
C TYR A 2 -2.84 0.85 8.23
N LYS A 3 -3.38 1.09 7.04
CA LYS A 3 -4.28 2.21 6.76
C LYS A 3 -5.49 2.21 7.68
N ARG A 4 -6.11 1.06 7.90
CA ARG A 4 -7.26 0.91 8.78
C ARG A 4 -6.92 1.16 10.25
N GLN A 5 -5.73 0.77 10.69
CA GLN A 5 -5.28 1.03 12.06
C GLN A 5 -4.97 2.51 12.28
N LEU A 6 -4.45 3.22 11.25
CA LEU A 6 -4.22 4.66 11.32
C LEU A 6 -5.55 5.44 11.34
N ALA A 7 -6.53 5.02 10.54
CA ALA A 7 -7.86 5.65 10.52
C ALA A 7 -8.62 5.59 11.86
N GLN A 8 -8.22 4.68 12.76
CA GLN A 8 -8.80 4.57 14.10
C GLN A 8 -8.14 5.50 15.14
N ARG A 9 -7.09 6.23 14.75
CA ARG A 9 -6.38 7.12 15.66
C ARG A 9 -6.93 8.55 15.54
N ALA A 10 -7.32 9.12 16.67
CA ALA A 10 -7.75 10.51 16.73
C ALA A 10 -6.61 11.45 16.27
N GLY A 11 -6.97 12.49 15.53
CA GLY A 11 -6.02 13.50 15.06
C GLY A 11 -5.17 13.10 13.86
N ILE A 12 -5.42 11.92 13.25
CA ILE A 12 -4.74 11.50 12.02
C ILE A 12 -5.73 11.53 10.86
N GLU A 13 -5.42 12.30 9.83
CA GLU A 13 -6.07 12.23 8.53
C GLU A 13 -5.31 11.24 7.64
N VAL A 14 -6.00 10.24 7.11
CA VAL A 14 -5.43 9.25 6.19
C VAL A 14 -5.90 9.58 4.77
N ILE A 15 -4.99 10.08 3.94
CA ILE A 15 -5.27 10.46 2.56
C ILE A 15 -4.78 9.36 1.63
N GLY A 16 -5.66 8.81 0.80
CA GLY A 16 -5.32 7.88 -0.27
C GLY A 16 -5.02 8.63 -1.57
N LEU A 17 -3.83 8.43 -2.13
CA LEU A 17 -3.51 8.91 -3.48
C LEU A 17 -3.57 7.72 -4.44
N THR A 18 -4.32 7.84 -5.52
CA THR A 18 -4.53 6.75 -6.49
C THR A 18 -4.77 7.25 -7.91
N SER A 19 -4.85 6.35 -8.88
CA SER A 19 -5.29 6.68 -10.23
C SER A 19 -6.79 6.94 -10.29
N PRO A 20 -7.30 7.71 -11.27
CA PRO A 20 -8.73 7.98 -11.40
C PRO A 20 -9.60 6.73 -11.41
N ALA A 21 -9.15 5.67 -12.08
CA ALA A 21 -9.87 4.40 -12.20
C ALA A 21 -10.10 3.69 -10.83
N ASN A 22 -9.25 3.96 -9.84
CA ASN A 22 -9.30 3.28 -8.55
C ASN A 22 -9.91 4.14 -7.42
N VAL A 23 -10.36 5.36 -7.71
CA VAL A 23 -10.92 6.27 -6.68
C VAL A 23 -12.12 5.61 -5.99
N ALA A 24 -13.12 5.20 -6.74
CA ALA A 24 -14.33 4.59 -6.19
C ALA A 24 -14.03 3.32 -5.35
N PHE A 25 -13.08 2.49 -5.79
CA PHE A 25 -12.63 1.34 -5.00
C PHE A 25 -11.97 1.77 -3.70
N CYS A 26 -11.06 2.74 -3.73
CA CYS A 26 -10.40 3.22 -2.52
C CYS A 26 -11.38 3.84 -1.52
N GLU A 27 -12.38 4.58 -2.00
CA GLU A 27 -13.45 5.15 -1.17
C GLU A 27 -14.29 4.05 -0.51
N SER A 28 -14.65 3.01 -1.27
CA SER A 28 -15.44 1.87 -0.76
C SER A 28 -14.76 1.11 0.38
N LEU A 29 -13.44 1.23 0.52
CA LEU A 29 -12.70 0.58 1.62
C LEU A 29 -12.97 1.21 3.00
N GLY A 30 -13.52 2.42 3.06
CA GLY A 30 -13.87 3.12 4.30
C GLY A 30 -12.71 3.36 5.28
N CYS A 31 -11.46 3.29 4.80
CA CYS A 31 -10.26 3.42 5.63
C CYS A 31 -9.43 4.68 5.33
N TYR A 32 -9.92 5.53 4.45
CA TYR A 32 -9.34 6.82 4.14
C TYR A 32 -10.28 7.93 4.61
N SER A 33 -9.71 9.00 5.11
CA SER A 33 -10.46 10.24 5.39
C SER A 33 -10.84 10.94 4.09
N ARG A 34 -9.93 10.89 3.10
CA ARG A 34 -10.14 11.37 1.72
C ARG A 34 -9.39 10.48 0.74
N VAL A 35 -9.92 10.38 -0.47
CA VAL A 35 -9.25 9.75 -1.62
C VAL A 35 -9.09 10.80 -2.70
N LEU A 36 -7.88 10.95 -3.22
CA LEU A 36 -7.55 11.93 -4.26
C LEU A 36 -6.79 11.25 -5.39
N THR A 37 -6.92 11.80 -6.59
CA THR A 37 -6.05 11.40 -7.71
C THR A 37 -4.65 11.98 -7.54
N TYR A 38 -3.67 11.39 -8.21
CA TYR A 38 -2.29 11.91 -8.20
C TYR A 38 -2.19 13.35 -8.70
N ASP A 39 -3.10 13.78 -9.58
CA ASP A 39 -3.10 15.15 -10.12
C ASP A 39 -3.68 16.16 -9.15
N ALA A 40 -4.52 15.72 -8.23
CA ALA A 40 -5.08 16.55 -7.18
C ALA A 40 -4.13 16.80 -6.00
N LEU A 41 -2.88 16.31 -6.05
CA LEU A 41 -1.88 16.49 -4.99
C LEU A 41 -1.73 17.95 -4.55
N ALA A 42 -1.74 18.88 -5.49
CA ALA A 42 -1.56 20.31 -5.22
C ALA A 42 -2.71 20.95 -4.41
N SER A 43 -3.87 20.28 -4.29
CA SER A 43 -4.98 20.73 -3.44
C SER A 43 -4.74 20.52 -1.94
N LEU A 44 -3.71 19.75 -1.58
CA LEU A 44 -3.35 19.51 -0.19
C LEU A 44 -2.44 20.62 0.33
N ASN A 45 -2.58 20.96 1.61
CA ASN A 45 -1.70 21.95 2.23
C ASN A 45 -0.31 21.34 2.50
N GLY A 46 0.71 21.83 1.80
CA GLY A 46 2.10 21.37 1.93
C GLY A 46 2.76 21.66 3.28
N ASP A 47 2.22 22.60 4.07
CA ASP A 47 2.76 22.96 5.39
C ASP A 47 2.19 22.07 6.52
N THR A 48 1.27 21.17 6.20
CA THR A 48 0.74 20.21 7.16
C THR A 48 1.80 19.15 7.47
N PRO A 49 2.17 18.93 8.76
CA PRO A 49 3.08 17.86 9.13
C PRO A 49 2.58 16.51 8.64
N SER A 50 3.32 15.89 7.73
CA SER A 50 2.85 14.73 6.99
C SER A 50 3.86 13.57 7.01
N VAL A 51 3.34 12.37 6.80
CA VAL A 51 4.12 11.15 6.57
C VAL A 51 3.72 10.56 5.23
N TYR A 52 4.68 10.26 4.39
CA TYR A 52 4.45 9.61 3.10
C TYR A 52 4.78 8.12 3.15
N ILE A 53 3.84 7.29 2.72
CA ILE A 53 4.01 5.84 2.59
C ILE A 53 3.78 5.44 1.13
N ASP A 54 4.85 5.03 0.48
CA ASP A 54 4.87 4.71 -0.95
C ASP A 54 4.70 3.21 -1.20
N PHE A 55 3.57 2.82 -1.75
CA PHE A 55 3.30 1.45 -2.22
C PHE A 55 3.47 1.32 -3.74
N ALA A 56 3.35 2.43 -4.46
CA ALA A 56 3.38 2.43 -5.92
C ALA A 56 4.82 2.35 -6.48
N GLY A 57 5.78 2.99 -5.81
CA GLY A 57 7.16 3.08 -6.26
C GLY A 57 7.37 4.06 -7.41
N ASN A 58 6.38 4.90 -7.73
CA ASN A 58 6.49 5.86 -8.83
C ASN A 58 7.42 7.01 -8.46
N ALA A 59 8.57 7.08 -9.14
CA ALA A 59 9.62 8.06 -8.84
C ALA A 59 9.17 9.51 -9.06
N ALA A 60 8.44 9.78 -10.15
CA ALA A 60 7.94 11.13 -10.47
C ALA A 60 6.91 11.60 -9.44
N LEU A 61 5.99 10.73 -9.02
CA LEU A 61 5.04 11.05 -7.96
C LEU A 61 5.75 11.30 -6.62
N ARG A 62 6.72 10.46 -6.27
CA ARG A 62 7.52 10.65 -5.04
C ARG A 62 8.22 12.00 -5.04
N GLN A 63 8.83 12.39 -6.17
CA GLN A 63 9.48 13.69 -6.32
C GLN A 63 8.48 14.83 -6.11
N ARG A 64 7.31 14.77 -6.75
CA ARG A 64 6.25 15.79 -6.58
C ARG A 64 5.79 15.91 -5.13
N ILE A 65 5.63 14.77 -4.42
CA ILE A 65 5.23 14.76 -3.01
C ILE A 65 6.31 15.41 -2.14
N HIS A 66 7.56 15.05 -2.32
CA HIS A 66 8.66 15.65 -1.55
C HIS A 66 8.83 17.15 -1.81
N GLN A 67 8.59 17.59 -3.04
CA GLN A 67 8.64 19.03 -3.39
C GLN A 67 7.45 19.80 -2.84
N HIS A 68 6.27 19.17 -2.79
CA HIS A 68 5.03 19.82 -2.36
C HIS A 68 4.93 19.95 -0.84
N PHE A 69 5.35 18.92 -0.08
CA PHE A 69 5.22 18.89 1.38
C PHE A 69 6.48 19.39 2.08
N GLY A 70 6.59 20.70 2.33
CA GLY A 70 7.70 21.28 3.10
C GLY A 70 7.76 20.78 4.55
N ALA A 71 6.64 20.39 5.14
CA ALA A 71 6.56 19.82 6.48
C ALA A 71 6.55 18.28 6.51
N LEU A 72 7.02 17.62 5.45
CA LEU A 72 7.17 16.16 5.44
C LEU A 72 8.11 15.69 6.55
N ARG A 73 7.65 14.79 7.43
CA ARG A 73 8.40 14.28 8.58
C ARG A 73 9.01 12.90 8.36
N TYR A 74 8.42 12.10 7.49
CA TYR A 74 8.90 10.76 7.21
C TYR A 74 8.48 10.32 5.81
N SER A 75 9.35 9.61 5.12
CA SER A 75 9.09 9.01 3.81
C SER A 75 9.49 7.54 3.83
N CYS A 76 8.57 6.66 3.49
CA CYS A 76 8.73 5.22 3.55
C CYS A 76 8.37 4.55 2.23
N SER A 77 9.30 3.85 1.63
CA SER A 77 9.08 3.03 0.44
C SER A 77 8.76 1.60 0.87
N VAL A 78 7.55 1.13 0.55
CA VAL A 78 7.06 -0.22 0.92
C VAL A 78 6.98 -1.14 -0.30
N GLY A 79 6.56 -0.61 -1.44
CA GLY A 79 6.31 -1.39 -2.65
C GLY A 79 6.82 -0.73 -3.93
N GLY A 80 6.61 -1.44 -5.03
CA GLY A 80 7.00 -1.04 -6.38
C GLY A 80 5.99 -1.54 -7.41
N ALA A 81 4.69 -1.27 -7.20
CA ALA A 81 3.63 -1.71 -8.10
C ALA A 81 3.73 -1.09 -9.51
N HIS A 82 4.31 0.10 -9.63
CA HIS A 82 4.57 0.77 -10.91
C HIS A 82 5.95 0.37 -11.44
N VAL A 83 6.10 -0.85 -11.89
CA VAL A 83 7.40 -1.47 -12.27
C VAL A 83 8.15 -0.64 -13.31
N THR A 84 7.44 -0.05 -14.27
CA THR A 84 8.03 0.79 -15.33
C THR A 84 8.40 2.21 -14.90
N ALA A 85 7.93 2.64 -13.72
CA ALA A 85 8.15 3.97 -13.17
C ALA A 85 9.01 3.97 -11.90
N LEU A 86 9.63 2.82 -11.58
CA LEU A 86 10.54 2.72 -10.44
C LEU A 86 11.74 3.64 -10.62
N GLY A 87 12.21 4.22 -9.54
CA GLY A 87 13.39 5.09 -9.55
C GLY A 87 13.94 5.35 -8.16
N GLY A 88 15.15 5.87 -8.13
CA GLY A 88 15.84 6.25 -6.91
C GLY A 88 15.14 7.38 -6.15
N ALA A 89 15.59 7.60 -4.93
CA ALA A 89 15.15 8.69 -4.06
C ALA A 89 16.31 9.60 -3.67
N LYS A 90 17.29 9.76 -4.57
CA LYS A 90 18.42 10.68 -4.37
C LYS A 90 17.96 12.12 -4.54
N ASP A 91 18.56 13.00 -3.77
CA ASP A 91 18.43 14.46 -3.89
C ASP A 91 16.99 15.00 -3.78
N LEU A 92 16.12 14.26 -3.07
CA LEU A 92 14.78 14.73 -2.76
C LEU A 92 14.81 15.66 -1.54
N PRO A 93 14.05 16.77 -1.54
CA PRO A 93 13.94 17.64 -0.39
C PRO A 93 13.26 16.91 0.78
N GLY A 94 13.56 17.32 2.02
CA GLY A 94 12.97 16.78 3.22
C GLY A 94 13.60 15.46 3.68
N PRO A 95 12.85 14.57 4.34
CA PRO A 95 13.38 13.34 4.92
C PRO A 95 13.77 12.33 3.85
N ARG A 96 14.91 11.68 4.04
CA ARG A 96 15.35 10.58 3.16
C ARG A 96 14.31 9.46 3.14
N ALA A 97 13.93 9.01 1.95
CA ALA A 97 13.06 7.84 1.81
C ALA A 97 13.76 6.58 2.33
N THR A 98 13.10 5.88 3.24
CA THR A 98 13.60 4.64 3.86
C THR A 98 12.82 3.43 3.35
N LEU A 99 13.52 2.36 3.04
CA LEU A 99 12.88 1.10 2.66
C LEU A 99 12.23 0.43 3.87
N PHE A 100 10.96 0.06 3.76
CA PHE A 100 10.31 -0.80 4.72
C PHE A 100 10.68 -2.26 4.44
N PHE A 101 11.52 -2.83 5.28
CA PHE A 101 11.87 -4.24 5.20
C PHE A 101 11.17 -5.01 6.31
N ALA A 102 10.10 -5.72 5.96
CA ALA A 102 9.22 -6.40 6.91
C ALA A 102 9.94 -7.37 7.85
N PRO A 103 10.92 -8.21 7.41
CA PRO A 103 11.65 -9.08 8.32
C PRO A 103 12.42 -8.33 9.41
N ALA A 104 13.07 -7.22 9.06
CA ALA A 104 13.78 -6.40 10.04
C ALA A 104 12.82 -5.76 11.05
N GLN A 105 11.65 -5.29 10.60
CA GLN A 105 10.62 -4.76 11.49
C GLN A 105 10.05 -5.85 12.40
N GLY A 106 9.83 -7.06 11.89
CA GLY A 106 9.41 -8.21 12.70
C GLY A 106 10.41 -8.55 13.79
N LYS A 107 11.70 -8.65 13.43
CA LYS A 107 12.80 -8.89 14.39
C LYS A 107 12.86 -7.81 15.47
N LYS A 108 12.80 -6.53 15.07
CA LYS A 108 12.78 -5.39 15.98
C LYS A 108 11.60 -5.48 16.96
N ARG A 109 10.39 -5.71 16.49
CA ARG A 109 9.20 -5.75 17.36
C ARG A 109 9.17 -6.99 18.25
N ALA A 110 9.66 -8.12 17.77
CA ALA A 110 9.82 -9.32 18.61
C ALA A 110 10.85 -9.08 19.75
N SER A 111 11.93 -8.34 19.48
CA SER A 111 12.90 -7.95 20.52
C SER A 111 12.33 -6.95 21.51
N GLU A 112 11.55 -5.94 21.07
CA GLU A 112 11.00 -4.89 21.94
C GLU A 112 9.83 -5.38 22.80
N TRP A 113 8.97 -6.24 22.27
CA TRP A 113 7.70 -6.64 22.90
C TRP A 113 7.70 -8.09 23.40
N GLY A 114 8.70 -8.87 23.02
CA GLY A 114 8.70 -10.31 23.14
C GLY A 114 7.96 -11.01 22.00
N SER A 115 8.44 -12.18 21.58
CA SER A 115 7.91 -12.92 20.42
C SER A 115 6.43 -13.28 20.57
N ALA A 116 5.97 -13.64 21.77
CA ALA A 116 4.59 -13.98 22.01
C ALA A 116 3.63 -12.80 21.83
N VAL A 117 4.00 -11.62 22.36
CA VAL A 117 3.20 -10.39 22.21
C VAL A 117 3.19 -9.93 20.77
N PHE A 118 4.36 -9.98 20.09
CA PHE A 118 4.44 -9.65 18.68
C PHE A 118 3.56 -10.55 17.83
N GLY A 119 3.63 -11.87 18.05
CA GLY A 119 2.80 -12.86 17.33
C GLY A 119 1.30 -12.63 17.56
N ALA A 120 0.88 -12.43 18.82
CA ALA A 120 -0.52 -12.16 19.14
C ALA A 120 -1.05 -10.87 18.46
N ARG A 121 -0.26 -9.78 18.45
CA ARG A 121 -0.62 -8.53 17.77
C ARG A 121 -0.69 -8.68 16.26
N LEU A 122 0.25 -9.42 15.67
CA LEU A 122 0.27 -9.68 14.23
C LEU A 122 -0.97 -10.50 13.82
N LEU A 123 -1.27 -11.58 14.56
CA LEU A 123 -2.42 -12.44 14.32
C LEU A 123 -3.75 -11.68 14.51
N GLY A 124 -3.86 -10.88 15.56
CA GLY A 124 -5.05 -10.05 15.80
C GLY A 124 -5.29 -9.04 14.67
N GLY A 125 -4.22 -8.37 14.22
CA GLY A 125 -4.29 -7.46 13.07
C GLY A 125 -4.67 -8.17 11.76
N TRP A 126 -4.14 -9.37 11.54
CA TRP A 126 -4.44 -10.21 10.38
C TRP A 126 -5.90 -10.68 10.39
N ASN A 127 -6.38 -11.22 11.50
CA ASN A 127 -7.77 -11.69 11.63
C ASN A 127 -8.77 -10.53 11.44
N GLY A 128 -8.48 -9.37 12.02
CA GLY A 128 -9.30 -8.18 11.82
C GLY A 128 -9.33 -7.71 10.37
N PHE A 129 -8.22 -7.83 9.64
CA PHE A 129 -8.16 -7.55 8.21
C PHE A 129 -8.97 -8.57 7.41
N LEU A 130 -8.75 -9.87 7.62
CA LEU A 130 -9.46 -10.94 6.93
C LEU A 130 -10.98 -10.84 7.12
N LYS A 131 -11.43 -10.64 8.36
CA LYS A 131 -12.85 -10.45 8.63
C LYS A 131 -13.44 -9.34 7.77
N THR A 132 -12.79 -8.19 7.69
CA THR A 132 -13.30 -7.08 6.86
C THR A 132 -13.27 -7.40 5.37
N VAL A 133 -12.21 -8.03 4.89
CA VAL A 133 -12.07 -8.42 3.47
C VAL A 133 -13.19 -9.37 3.07
N LEU A 134 -13.51 -10.34 3.92
CA LEU A 134 -14.54 -11.34 3.67
C LEU A 134 -15.95 -10.75 3.83
N ASP A 135 -16.22 -10.06 4.93
CA ASP A 135 -17.54 -9.50 5.24
C ASP A 135 -17.98 -8.44 4.22
N GLN A 136 -17.04 -7.67 3.69
CA GLN A 136 -17.31 -6.58 2.74
C GLN A 136 -16.98 -6.93 1.30
N GLY A 137 -16.48 -8.14 1.04
CA GLY A 137 -16.16 -8.60 -0.31
C GLY A 137 -15.10 -7.75 -1.02
N TRP A 138 -14.13 -7.21 -0.30
CA TRP A 138 -13.10 -6.35 -0.90
C TRP A 138 -12.21 -7.09 -1.89
N VAL A 139 -12.00 -8.39 -1.68
CA VAL A 139 -11.17 -9.23 -2.53
C VAL A 139 -11.96 -10.46 -2.94
N GLN A 140 -11.98 -10.71 -4.25
CA GLN A 140 -12.49 -11.94 -4.86
C GLN A 140 -11.29 -12.79 -5.26
N VAL A 141 -11.24 -14.02 -4.74
CA VAL A 141 -10.17 -14.95 -5.09
C VAL A 141 -10.55 -15.67 -6.39
N THR A 142 -9.68 -15.58 -7.38
CA THR A 142 -9.78 -16.31 -8.64
C THR A 142 -8.70 -17.39 -8.70
N HIS A 143 -9.00 -18.49 -9.32
CA HIS A 143 -8.05 -19.61 -9.49
C HIS A 143 -7.72 -19.78 -10.97
N ALA A 144 -6.43 -19.82 -11.30
CA ALA A 144 -5.90 -20.12 -12.61
C ALA A 144 -5.13 -21.44 -12.54
N GLN A 145 -5.44 -22.39 -13.42
CA GLN A 145 -4.82 -23.71 -13.42
C GLN A 145 -4.05 -23.97 -14.72
N GLY A 146 -2.93 -24.63 -14.58
CA GLY A 146 -2.03 -24.98 -15.66
C GLY A 146 -1.09 -23.85 -16.10
N PRO A 147 -0.04 -24.19 -16.87
CA PRO A 147 1.01 -23.25 -17.26
C PRO A 147 0.51 -22.06 -18.10
N ALA A 148 -0.39 -22.31 -19.03
CA ALA A 148 -0.93 -21.25 -19.90
C ALA A 148 -1.74 -20.21 -19.11
N ALA A 149 -2.60 -20.66 -18.18
CA ALA A 149 -3.36 -19.77 -17.31
C ALA A 149 -2.47 -19.01 -16.33
N ALA A 150 -1.42 -19.67 -15.83
CA ALA A 150 -0.40 -19.03 -15.00
C ALA A 150 0.35 -17.92 -15.75
N GLN A 151 0.73 -18.17 -16.99
CA GLN A 151 1.39 -17.17 -17.84
C GLN A 151 0.47 -15.97 -18.13
N ALA A 152 -0.82 -16.22 -18.41
CA ALA A 152 -1.79 -15.16 -18.64
C ALA A 152 -2.00 -14.29 -17.40
N ALA A 153 -2.16 -14.90 -16.22
CA ALA A 153 -2.28 -14.20 -14.94
C ALA A 153 -1.03 -13.36 -14.65
N TYR A 154 0.16 -13.92 -14.87
CA TYR A 154 1.43 -13.20 -14.71
C TYR A 154 1.52 -11.98 -15.63
N ALA A 155 1.20 -12.14 -16.91
CA ALA A 155 1.24 -11.06 -17.89
C ALA A 155 0.24 -9.94 -17.53
N GLN A 156 -0.94 -10.30 -17.03
CA GLN A 156 -1.95 -9.35 -16.58
C GLN A 156 -1.44 -8.53 -15.38
N VAL A 157 -0.85 -9.18 -14.37
CA VAL A 157 -0.27 -8.51 -13.19
C VAL A 157 0.88 -7.60 -13.61
N LEU A 158 1.79 -8.10 -14.44
CA LEU A 158 2.95 -7.34 -14.92
C LEU A 158 2.52 -6.10 -15.72
N GLY A 159 1.45 -6.21 -16.50
CA GLY A 159 0.87 -5.10 -17.26
C GLY A 159 0.17 -4.03 -16.41
N GLY A 160 0.05 -4.23 -15.09
CA GLY A 160 -0.58 -3.26 -14.18
C GLY A 160 -2.07 -3.02 -14.43
N ARG A 161 -2.74 -3.94 -15.13
CA ARG A 161 -4.17 -3.80 -15.52
C ARG A 161 -5.12 -4.64 -14.68
N ASN A 162 -4.66 -5.11 -13.53
CA ASN A 162 -5.51 -5.92 -12.65
C ASN A 162 -6.59 -5.07 -11.98
N ASP A 163 -7.78 -5.64 -11.89
CA ASP A 163 -8.78 -5.15 -10.93
C ASP A 163 -8.19 -5.30 -9.51
N PRO A 164 -8.11 -4.23 -8.73
CA PRO A 164 -7.56 -4.27 -7.37
C PRO A 164 -8.35 -5.17 -6.41
N ARG A 165 -9.54 -5.61 -6.82
CA ARG A 165 -10.39 -6.56 -6.06
C ARG A 165 -10.03 -8.02 -6.31
N LEU A 166 -9.23 -8.34 -7.32
CA LEU A 166 -8.90 -9.72 -7.66
C LEU A 166 -7.64 -10.20 -6.94
N GLY A 167 -7.81 -11.23 -6.11
CA GLY A 167 -6.71 -12.01 -5.55
C GLY A 167 -6.49 -13.26 -6.43
N GLN A 168 -5.44 -13.23 -7.25
CA GLN A 168 -5.16 -14.34 -8.17
C GLN A 168 -4.39 -15.44 -7.47
N MET A 169 -4.97 -16.63 -7.44
CA MET A 169 -4.31 -17.87 -7.03
C MET A 169 -3.97 -18.68 -8.28
N VAL A 170 -2.74 -19.17 -8.35
CA VAL A 170 -2.24 -19.87 -9.52
C VAL A 170 -1.70 -21.24 -9.11
N SER A 171 -2.12 -22.29 -9.81
CA SER A 171 -1.56 -23.64 -9.73
C SER A 171 -0.92 -24.03 -11.06
N LEU A 172 0.29 -24.57 -11.02
CA LEU A 172 0.94 -25.11 -12.22
C LEU A 172 0.54 -26.57 -12.49
N ALA A 173 -0.08 -27.23 -11.52
CA ALA A 173 -0.60 -28.57 -11.72
C ALA A 173 -1.81 -28.52 -12.67
N ASN A 174 -1.84 -29.45 -13.63
CA ASN A 174 -3.06 -29.82 -14.33
C ASN A 174 -3.85 -30.76 -13.43
N GLU A 175 -5.17 -30.66 -13.43
CA GLU A 175 -6.03 -31.67 -12.80
C GLU A 175 -5.80 -33.03 -13.43
#